data_4af0d23027ada0a3b0ea812f6a8306df
#
_entry.id   4af0d23027ada0a3b0ea812f6a8306df
#
_cell.length_a   1.000
_cell.length_b   1.000
_cell.length_c   1.000
_cell.angle_alpha   90.00
_cell.angle_beta   90.00
_cell.angle_gamma   90.00
#
_symmetry.space_group_name_H-M   'P 1'
#
loop_
_entity.id
_entity.type
_entity.pdbx_description
1 polymer ?
#
loop_
_entity_poly.entity_id
_entity_poly.type
_entity_poly.pdbx_seq_one_letter_code
_entity_poly.pdbx_strand_id
1 'polypeptide(L)'
;MKRKVIGLIFVCMLLSGCGIGSSQPLQTEAPTAATHLPLLEQGVALEESGNLRYIPNATVEGMVCPEVRLLGNGLLLSEHRDKALVLKHISLEDGALVKENAIPAEPDTKLYIGNGEIGLCDRESGLISILDEDFRLLRTYEISHQGDEWYLNSELDTLYVFCYDRGVLVQNLENGEAFWLVDNGIHVESKGGGTGYVIFEYTDREDQRTYTRCLNLSTATLETLPVEDTISAGARQGQIWLLQNSQTEGRYILIKNEEAKSFLWEDSEVRLLSSRRHLLLTDPSGRSLTLYDFDGAYLSRCALPLHSDAVVGRDFVWSGYWEGYFFTDFMDSSCRLMFWDVYAATEGESLPLEPYGAAQPVQPVLEAALYERAAQLSARFGVDIRIAEQCALDYSSYDAYAIMDPVFIRDALDILEECLSMYPEGFFRQLTFDTVKTVRFELVGGLSAKDGIDTHPSSIGGFAQNLGSYYLIALEGYTLLNRTVFHEISHVIDARLKWDAIIREDALYSEETWLALQPEGFRYAESYTDIPAELLHFMESRYFITDYALTYPTEDRARLMESAMNNFTWDFESGSGTRTKLQYYADCIRDCFDTEGWPETVCWEEVLK
;
A
#
# COMPACT_ATOMS: atom_id res chain seq x y z
N MET A 1 -22.03 -29.15 -1.24
CA MET A 1 -21.20 -29.99 -0.33
C MET A 1 -20.50 -31.19 -0.96
N LYS A 2 -20.58 -31.46 -2.27
CA LYS A 2 -19.89 -32.60 -2.92
C LYS A 2 -18.84 -32.20 -3.98
N ARG A 3 -18.57 -30.90 -4.20
CA ARG A 3 -17.57 -30.44 -5.16
C ARG A 3 -16.22 -29.98 -4.56
N LYS A 4 -16.15 -29.74 -3.24
CA LYS A 4 -14.90 -29.29 -2.57
C LYS A 4 -13.92 -30.43 -2.22
N VAL A 5 -14.35 -31.70 -2.24
CA VAL A 5 -13.50 -32.85 -1.86
C VAL A 5 -12.69 -33.40 -3.06
N ILE A 6 -13.10 -33.11 -4.28
CA ILE A 6 -12.43 -33.66 -5.49
C ILE A 6 -11.20 -32.83 -5.89
N GLY A 7 -11.17 -31.53 -5.58
CA GLY A 7 -10.02 -30.68 -5.87
C GLY A 7 -8.78 -30.99 -5.03
N LEU A 8 -8.97 -31.34 -3.76
CA LEU A 8 -7.87 -31.60 -2.83
C LEU A 8 -7.13 -32.92 -3.15
N ILE A 9 -7.84 -33.92 -3.73
CA ILE A 9 -7.24 -35.21 -4.09
C ILE A 9 -6.40 -35.10 -5.38
N PHE A 10 -6.70 -34.15 -6.26
CA PHE A 10 -5.94 -33.98 -7.52
C PHE A 10 -4.59 -33.28 -7.31
N VAL A 11 -4.51 -32.34 -6.37
CA VAL A 11 -3.25 -31.63 -6.03
C VAL A 11 -2.26 -32.59 -5.35
N CYS A 12 -2.73 -33.54 -4.53
CA CYS A 12 -1.88 -34.54 -3.93
C CYS A 12 -1.36 -35.60 -4.93
N MET A 13 -2.02 -35.80 -6.07
CA MET A 13 -1.57 -36.79 -7.07
C MET A 13 -0.57 -36.24 -8.10
N LEU A 14 -0.50 -34.91 -8.28
CA LEU A 14 0.49 -34.31 -9.17
C LEU A 14 1.86 -34.08 -8.49
N LEU A 15 1.91 -34.09 -7.16
CA LEU A 15 3.15 -33.94 -6.38
C LEU A 15 3.85 -35.28 -6.04
N SER A 16 3.26 -36.42 -6.41
CA SER A 16 3.83 -37.74 -6.12
C SER A 16 4.66 -38.35 -7.25
N GLY A 17 5.02 -37.58 -8.26
CA GLY A 17 5.74 -38.05 -9.46
C GLY A 17 7.24 -37.76 -9.51
N CYS A 18 7.82 -37.03 -8.56
CA CYS A 18 9.27 -36.80 -8.51
C CYS A 18 9.91 -37.72 -7.47
N GLY A 19 10.80 -38.58 -7.93
CA GLY A 19 11.46 -39.64 -7.21
C GLY A 19 12.11 -39.15 -5.92
N ILE A 20 11.93 -39.95 -4.87
CA ILE A 20 12.61 -39.86 -3.58
C ILE A 20 14.11 -40.13 -3.81
N GLY A 21 14.84 -39.09 -4.12
CA GLY A 21 16.28 -39.08 -3.88
C GLY A 21 16.49 -38.80 -2.39
N SER A 22 17.10 -39.76 -1.68
CA SER A 22 17.48 -39.64 -0.27
C SER A 22 18.30 -38.36 -0.08
N SER A 23 17.70 -37.33 0.49
CA SER A 23 18.42 -36.15 0.96
C SER A 23 19.29 -36.56 2.16
N GLN A 24 20.57 -36.73 1.96
CA GLN A 24 21.54 -36.62 3.06
C GLN A 24 21.37 -35.22 3.67
N PRO A 25 21.45 -35.10 5.00
CA PRO A 25 21.48 -33.79 5.63
C PRO A 25 22.73 -33.06 5.09
N LEU A 26 22.48 -31.90 4.45
CA LEU A 26 23.55 -30.98 4.08
C LEU A 26 24.33 -30.66 5.35
N GLN A 27 25.54 -31.18 5.44
CA GLN A 27 26.52 -30.75 6.42
C GLN A 27 26.64 -29.22 6.29
N THR A 28 26.39 -28.53 7.38
CA THR A 28 26.74 -27.11 7.52
C THR A 28 28.27 -27.01 7.43
N GLU A 29 28.75 -26.80 6.21
CA GLU A 29 30.11 -26.30 6.07
C GLU A 29 30.16 -24.93 6.77
N ALA A 30 31.10 -24.79 7.70
CA ALA A 30 31.48 -23.50 8.24
C ALA A 30 31.75 -22.54 7.07
N PRO A 31 31.46 -21.24 7.21
CA PRO A 31 31.67 -20.28 6.15
C PRO A 31 33.12 -20.39 5.68
N THR A 32 33.30 -20.96 4.50
CA THR A 32 34.56 -20.89 3.78
C THR A 32 34.93 -19.41 3.66
N ALA A 33 36.16 -19.10 3.93
CA ALA A 33 36.75 -17.77 3.93
C ALA A 33 36.07 -16.86 2.87
N ALA A 34 35.69 -15.66 3.30
CA ALA A 34 35.06 -14.65 2.49
C ALA A 34 35.71 -14.62 1.10
N THR A 35 34.92 -14.90 0.08
CA THR A 35 35.39 -14.84 -1.29
C THR A 35 35.70 -13.38 -1.58
N HIS A 36 36.98 -13.07 -1.70
CA HIS A 36 37.45 -11.73 -2.04
C HIS A 36 36.79 -11.28 -3.37
N LEU A 37 36.15 -10.13 -3.33
CA LEU A 37 35.68 -9.46 -4.54
C LEU A 37 36.75 -8.46 -4.97
N PRO A 38 37.28 -8.58 -6.18
CA PRO A 38 38.21 -7.61 -6.71
C PRO A 38 37.68 -6.17 -6.67
N LEU A 39 36.39 -5.99 -6.88
CA LEU A 39 35.73 -4.70 -6.82
C LEU A 39 35.83 -4.06 -5.42
N LEU A 40 35.69 -4.85 -4.35
CA LEU A 40 35.75 -4.33 -2.98
C LEU A 40 37.19 -4.04 -2.53
N GLU A 41 38.17 -4.72 -3.10
CA GLU A 41 39.59 -4.40 -2.87
C GLU A 41 39.97 -3.01 -3.42
N GLN A 42 39.24 -2.55 -4.45
CA GLN A 42 39.39 -1.22 -5.04
C GLN A 42 38.61 -0.14 -4.28
N GLY A 43 37.78 -0.54 -3.32
CA GLY A 43 36.93 0.38 -2.55
C GLY A 43 37.75 1.38 -1.76
N VAL A 44 37.45 2.66 -1.89
CA VAL A 44 38.06 3.75 -1.13
C VAL A 44 37.22 4.00 0.11
N ALA A 45 37.87 3.92 1.28
CA ALA A 45 37.22 4.23 2.56
C ALA A 45 36.80 5.71 2.59
N LEU A 46 35.61 5.98 3.04
CA LEU A 46 35.17 7.33 3.38
C LEU A 46 35.72 7.66 4.77
N GLU A 47 36.54 8.70 4.87
CA GLU A 47 37.30 9.03 6.09
C GLU A 47 36.44 9.25 7.35
N GLU A 48 35.15 9.55 7.20
CA GLU A 48 34.25 9.83 8.33
C GLU A 48 33.18 8.72 8.57
N SER A 49 33.18 7.67 7.77
CA SER A 49 32.05 6.71 7.73
C SER A 49 32.37 5.30 8.20
N GLY A 50 33.48 5.09 8.90
CA GLY A 50 33.81 3.77 9.44
C GLY A 50 34.16 2.78 8.31
N ASN A 51 33.33 1.75 8.15
CA ASN A 51 33.52 0.67 7.16
C ASN A 51 32.66 0.83 5.89
N LEU A 52 32.13 2.01 5.64
CA LEU A 52 31.50 2.36 4.36
C LEU A 52 32.58 2.73 3.33
N ARG A 53 32.53 2.08 2.17
CA ARG A 53 33.44 2.33 1.06
C ARG A 53 32.66 2.69 -0.18
N TYR A 54 33.11 3.68 -0.94
CA TYR A 54 32.58 3.86 -2.28
C TYR A 54 33.43 3.05 -3.29
N ILE A 55 32.77 2.60 -4.34
CA ILE A 55 33.39 1.82 -5.39
C ILE A 55 33.86 2.78 -6.49
N PRO A 56 35.17 3.00 -6.67
CA PRO A 56 35.68 3.84 -7.74
C PRO A 56 35.20 3.26 -9.08
N ASN A 57 34.90 4.09 -10.03
CA ASN A 57 34.39 3.74 -11.37
C ASN A 57 32.95 3.20 -11.42
N ALA A 58 32.27 2.99 -10.30
CA ALA A 58 30.85 2.66 -10.26
C ALA A 58 29.96 3.91 -10.06
N THR A 59 30.39 5.04 -10.63
CA THR A 59 29.50 6.20 -10.77
C THR A 59 28.56 5.96 -11.92
N VAL A 60 27.27 5.95 -11.64
CA VAL A 60 26.24 5.67 -12.63
C VAL A 60 25.63 6.98 -13.07
N GLU A 61 26.07 7.47 -14.22
CA GLU A 61 25.52 8.67 -14.81
C GLU A 61 24.04 8.49 -15.17
N GLY A 62 23.28 9.54 -14.93
CA GLY A 62 21.89 9.56 -15.31
C GLY A 62 20.96 8.70 -14.45
N MET A 63 21.33 8.21 -13.27
CA MET A 63 20.44 7.61 -12.28
C MET A 63 20.51 8.39 -10.97
N VAL A 64 19.35 8.63 -10.36
CA VAL A 64 19.23 9.45 -9.14
C VAL A 64 19.10 8.58 -7.91
N CYS A 65 18.16 7.64 -7.92
CA CYS A 65 17.87 6.78 -6.78
C CYS A 65 17.51 5.36 -7.26
N PRO A 66 18.46 4.63 -7.90
CA PRO A 66 18.15 3.30 -8.41
C PRO A 66 18.02 2.28 -7.29
N GLU A 67 17.09 1.34 -7.46
CA GLU A 67 17.15 0.08 -6.73
C GLU A 67 18.35 -0.72 -7.20
N VAL A 68 19.02 -1.41 -6.29
CA VAL A 68 20.17 -2.27 -6.59
C VAL A 68 19.85 -3.72 -6.26
N ARG A 69 20.06 -4.62 -7.21
CA ARG A 69 19.82 -6.06 -7.08
C ARG A 69 21.02 -6.85 -7.59
N LEU A 70 21.17 -8.10 -7.16
CA LEU A 70 22.12 -9.02 -7.78
C LEU A 70 21.51 -9.69 -9.00
N LEU A 71 22.26 -9.71 -10.10
CA LEU A 71 21.92 -10.44 -11.31
C LEU A 71 23.16 -11.19 -11.81
N GLY A 72 23.16 -12.50 -11.69
CA GLY A 72 24.34 -13.31 -12.03
C GLY A 72 25.59 -12.87 -11.29
N ASN A 73 26.63 -12.50 -12.02
CA ASN A 73 27.92 -11.98 -11.49
C ASN A 73 28.00 -10.45 -11.47
N GLY A 74 26.85 -9.77 -11.48
CA GLY A 74 26.79 -8.31 -11.54
C GLY A 74 25.73 -7.72 -10.62
N LEU A 75 25.66 -6.39 -10.63
CA LEU A 75 24.62 -5.61 -10.00
C LEU A 75 23.67 -5.08 -11.08
N LEU A 76 22.39 -5.32 -10.89
CA LEU A 76 21.35 -4.68 -11.66
C LEU A 76 20.86 -3.45 -10.89
N LEU A 77 21.00 -2.28 -11.50
CA LEU A 77 20.40 -1.05 -11.03
C LEU A 77 19.14 -0.79 -11.85
N SER A 78 18.06 -0.42 -11.19
CA SER A 78 16.79 -0.10 -11.83
C SER A 78 16.20 1.17 -11.28
N GLU A 79 15.69 2.03 -12.16
CA GLU A 79 15.06 3.29 -11.78
C GLU A 79 13.91 3.62 -12.73
N HIS A 80 12.75 3.95 -12.16
CA HIS A 80 11.61 4.45 -12.93
C HIS A 80 11.85 5.90 -13.36
N ARG A 81 11.62 6.18 -14.66
CA ARG A 81 11.71 7.52 -15.24
C ARG A 81 10.59 7.72 -16.24
N ASP A 82 9.73 8.67 -15.96
CA ASP A 82 8.55 8.92 -16.78
C ASP A 82 7.75 7.61 -17.01
N LYS A 83 7.77 7.11 -18.25
CA LYS A 83 7.11 5.87 -18.67
C LYS A 83 8.10 4.77 -19.05
N ALA A 84 9.25 4.74 -18.42
CA ALA A 84 10.27 3.72 -18.66
C ALA A 84 10.96 3.27 -17.38
N LEU A 85 11.30 2.00 -17.31
CA LEU A 85 12.21 1.43 -16.35
C LEU A 85 13.61 1.38 -16.98
N VAL A 86 14.52 2.19 -16.44
CA VAL A 86 15.93 2.20 -16.86
C VAL A 86 16.65 1.11 -16.08
N LEU A 87 17.31 0.21 -16.80
CA LEU A 87 18.08 -0.90 -16.25
C LEU A 87 19.55 -0.74 -16.61
N LYS A 88 20.44 -0.86 -15.62
CA LYS A 88 21.89 -0.87 -15.82
C LYS A 88 22.50 -2.07 -15.14
N HIS A 89 23.26 -2.87 -15.88
CA HIS A 89 23.99 -4.00 -15.36
C HIS A 89 25.46 -3.64 -15.20
N ILE A 90 25.97 -3.75 -13.98
CA ILE A 90 27.35 -3.41 -13.60
C ILE A 90 28.10 -4.67 -13.22
N SER A 91 29.29 -4.86 -13.77
CA SER A 91 30.18 -5.95 -13.41
C SER A 91 30.67 -5.83 -11.97
N LEU A 92 30.63 -6.94 -11.24
CA LEU A 92 31.22 -7.05 -9.90
C LEU A 92 32.73 -7.26 -9.92
N GLU A 93 33.31 -7.50 -11.06
CA GLU A 93 34.74 -7.71 -11.21
C GLU A 93 35.51 -6.38 -11.23
N ASP A 94 35.00 -5.38 -11.94
CA ASP A 94 35.69 -4.12 -12.18
C ASP A 94 34.82 -2.85 -12.05
N GLY A 95 33.54 -2.99 -11.75
CA GLY A 95 32.57 -1.89 -11.64
C GLY A 95 32.16 -1.29 -12.99
N ALA A 96 32.56 -1.92 -14.11
CA ALA A 96 32.23 -1.40 -15.41
C ALA A 96 30.76 -1.60 -15.76
N LEU A 97 30.18 -0.64 -16.48
CA LEU A 97 28.86 -0.79 -17.07
C LEU A 97 28.89 -1.84 -18.17
N VAL A 98 28.26 -2.98 -17.91
CA VAL A 98 28.16 -4.10 -18.87
C VAL A 98 27.12 -3.78 -19.92
N LYS A 99 25.97 -3.29 -19.47
CA LYS A 99 24.82 -3.04 -20.34
C LYS A 99 23.84 -2.03 -19.74
N GLU A 100 23.16 -1.32 -20.62
CA GLU A 100 22.08 -0.39 -20.28
C GLU A 100 20.91 -0.61 -21.25
N ASN A 101 19.68 -0.50 -20.72
CA ASN A 101 18.47 -0.50 -21.52
C ASN A 101 17.38 0.33 -20.81
N ALA A 102 16.46 0.88 -21.58
CA ALA A 102 15.25 1.53 -21.09
C ALA A 102 14.04 0.78 -21.66
N ILE A 103 13.23 0.22 -20.79
CA ILE A 103 12.08 -0.61 -21.15
C ILE A 103 10.82 0.22 -20.85
N PRO A 104 9.86 0.34 -21.78
CA PRO A 104 8.57 0.95 -21.46
C PRO A 104 7.95 0.24 -20.26
N ALA A 105 7.62 0.99 -19.23
CA ALA A 105 7.08 0.46 -17.99
C ALA A 105 6.28 1.55 -17.26
N GLU A 106 5.19 1.16 -16.64
CA GLU A 106 4.43 2.06 -15.80
C GLU A 106 5.11 2.24 -14.42
N PRO A 107 4.84 3.33 -13.69
CA PRO A 107 5.52 3.65 -12.43
C PRO A 107 5.45 2.54 -11.37
N ASP A 108 4.38 1.74 -11.39
CA ASP A 108 4.13 0.66 -10.43
C ASP A 108 4.74 -0.68 -10.86
N THR A 109 5.48 -0.73 -11.97
CA THR A 109 6.11 -1.97 -12.42
C THR A 109 7.16 -2.44 -11.41
N LYS A 110 6.92 -3.61 -10.81
CA LYS A 110 7.85 -4.23 -9.85
C LYS A 110 8.83 -5.15 -10.57
N LEU A 111 10.08 -5.11 -10.11
CA LEU A 111 11.16 -5.93 -10.63
C LEU A 111 11.48 -7.08 -9.67
N TYR A 112 11.60 -8.29 -10.23
CA TYR A 112 12.01 -9.51 -9.53
C TYR A 112 13.22 -10.14 -10.23
N ILE A 113 14.05 -10.85 -9.47
CA ILE A 113 15.17 -11.62 -10.03
C ILE A 113 15.04 -13.07 -9.59
N GLY A 114 15.12 -13.97 -10.54
CA GLY A 114 15.09 -15.41 -10.29
C GLY A 114 15.81 -16.17 -11.40
N ASN A 115 16.55 -17.21 -11.07
CA ASN A 115 17.27 -18.08 -12.01
C ASN A 115 18.15 -17.36 -13.04
N GLY A 116 18.70 -16.18 -12.68
CA GLY A 116 19.47 -15.35 -13.62
C GLY A 116 18.62 -14.57 -14.64
N GLU A 117 17.31 -14.61 -14.50
CA GLU A 117 16.34 -13.87 -15.31
C GLU A 117 15.74 -12.70 -14.51
N ILE A 118 15.11 -11.77 -15.22
CA ILE A 118 14.45 -10.59 -14.67
C ILE A 118 12.97 -10.70 -14.94
N GLY A 119 12.15 -10.70 -13.90
CA GLY A 119 10.69 -10.61 -13.98
C GLY A 119 10.23 -9.16 -13.79
N LEU A 120 9.48 -8.63 -14.73
CA LEU A 120 8.81 -7.33 -14.64
C LEU A 120 7.31 -7.56 -14.51
N CYS A 121 6.75 -7.14 -13.41
CA CYS A 121 5.31 -7.22 -13.12
C CYS A 121 4.69 -5.84 -13.29
N ASP A 122 3.96 -5.65 -14.36
CA ASP A 122 3.21 -4.43 -14.64
C ASP A 122 1.74 -4.63 -14.25
N ARG A 123 1.32 -3.93 -13.20
CA ARG A 123 -0.05 -4.01 -12.66
C ARG A 123 -1.07 -3.38 -13.60
N GLU A 124 -0.71 -2.29 -14.28
CA GLU A 124 -1.66 -1.55 -15.11
C GLU A 124 -2.03 -2.34 -16.36
N SER A 125 -1.02 -2.91 -17.02
CA SER A 125 -1.27 -3.75 -18.20
C SER A 125 -1.71 -5.18 -17.86
N GLY A 126 -1.57 -5.62 -16.61
CA GLY A 126 -1.83 -7.01 -16.23
C GLY A 126 -0.82 -8.01 -16.81
N LEU A 127 0.40 -7.58 -17.09
CA LEU A 127 1.41 -8.40 -17.75
C LEU A 127 2.63 -8.67 -16.86
N ILE A 128 3.18 -9.88 -16.98
CA ILE A 128 4.50 -10.22 -16.47
C ILE A 128 5.41 -10.50 -17.64
N SER A 129 6.50 -9.74 -17.76
CA SER A 129 7.52 -9.91 -18.77
C SER A 129 8.78 -10.50 -18.16
N ILE A 130 9.28 -11.59 -18.71
CA ILE A 130 10.52 -12.23 -18.28
C ILE A 130 11.62 -11.92 -19.29
N LEU A 131 12.73 -11.39 -18.82
CA LEU A 131 13.89 -11.00 -19.61
C LEU A 131 15.10 -11.85 -19.22
N ASP A 132 16.03 -12.03 -20.16
CA ASP A 132 17.35 -12.57 -19.87
C ASP A 132 18.28 -11.51 -19.24
N GLU A 133 19.48 -11.91 -18.82
CA GLU A 133 20.52 -11.01 -18.29
C GLU A 133 20.97 -9.93 -19.29
N ASP A 134 20.66 -10.13 -20.56
CA ASP A 134 20.88 -9.19 -21.66
C ASP A 134 19.71 -8.24 -21.89
N PHE A 135 18.69 -8.26 -21.04
CA PHE A 135 17.44 -7.49 -21.13
C PHE A 135 16.60 -7.79 -22.38
N ARG A 136 16.74 -8.99 -22.97
CA ARG A 136 15.90 -9.44 -24.08
C ARG A 136 14.67 -10.15 -23.54
N LEU A 137 13.51 -9.81 -24.11
CA LEU A 137 12.25 -10.47 -23.75
C LEU A 137 12.30 -11.95 -24.12
N LEU A 138 12.15 -12.81 -23.12
CA LEU A 138 12.07 -14.26 -23.29
C LEU A 138 10.61 -14.72 -23.42
N ARG A 139 9.74 -14.26 -22.53
CA ARG A 139 8.34 -14.66 -22.45
C ARG A 139 7.48 -13.61 -21.74
N THR A 140 6.18 -13.64 -22.00
CA THR A 140 5.19 -12.77 -21.36
C THR A 140 4.02 -13.61 -20.90
N TYR A 141 3.49 -13.29 -19.73
CA TYR A 141 2.33 -13.94 -19.13
C TYR A 141 1.25 -12.91 -18.83
N GLU A 142 -0.01 -13.33 -18.95
CA GLU A 142 -1.16 -12.52 -18.54
C GLU A 142 -1.54 -12.85 -17.09
N ILE A 143 -1.86 -11.82 -16.31
CA ILE A 143 -2.30 -11.96 -14.92
C ILE A 143 -3.81 -12.06 -14.93
N SER A 144 -4.32 -13.15 -14.37
CA SER A 144 -5.76 -13.43 -14.34
C SER A 144 -6.54 -12.59 -13.32
N HIS A 145 -5.86 -12.05 -12.31
CA HIS A 145 -6.48 -11.30 -11.23
C HIS A 145 -5.61 -10.10 -10.85
N GLN A 146 -6.24 -8.97 -10.68
CA GLN A 146 -5.60 -7.80 -10.07
C GLN A 146 -5.57 -7.96 -8.55
N GLY A 147 -4.55 -7.42 -7.90
CA GLY A 147 -4.40 -7.41 -6.45
C GLY A 147 -3.50 -6.26 -6.00
N ASP A 148 -3.36 -6.11 -4.70
CA ASP A 148 -2.67 -4.96 -4.11
C ASP A 148 -1.15 -5.15 -4.11
N GLU A 149 -0.69 -6.38 -3.86
CA GLU A 149 0.73 -6.73 -3.91
C GLU A 149 0.97 -8.04 -4.66
N TRP A 150 2.11 -8.10 -5.34
CA TRP A 150 2.51 -9.25 -6.13
C TRP A 150 3.89 -9.74 -5.76
N TYR A 151 4.05 -11.06 -5.71
CA TYR A 151 5.31 -11.73 -5.44
C TYR A 151 5.52 -12.85 -6.45
N LEU A 152 6.68 -12.85 -7.12
CA LEU A 152 7.11 -13.99 -7.93
C LEU A 152 7.99 -14.91 -7.10
N ASN A 153 7.85 -16.23 -7.32
CA ASN A 153 8.81 -17.18 -6.77
C ASN A 153 10.19 -17.05 -7.46
N SER A 154 11.20 -17.73 -6.92
CA SER A 154 12.57 -17.71 -7.46
C SER A 154 12.72 -18.35 -8.84
N GLU A 155 11.76 -19.13 -9.26
CA GLU A 155 11.73 -19.77 -10.59
C GLU A 155 11.06 -18.88 -11.65
N LEU A 156 10.42 -17.78 -11.24
CA LEU A 156 9.64 -16.87 -12.07
C LEU A 156 8.51 -17.55 -12.86
N ASP A 157 7.94 -18.61 -12.32
CA ASP A 157 6.87 -19.40 -12.92
C ASP A 157 5.55 -19.38 -12.11
N THR A 158 5.60 -18.86 -10.90
CA THR A 158 4.45 -18.79 -9.99
C THR A 158 4.30 -17.39 -9.42
N LEU A 159 3.12 -16.81 -9.60
CA LEU A 159 2.73 -15.51 -9.07
C LEU A 159 1.84 -15.69 -7.83
N TYR A 160 2.13 -14.94 -6.80
CA TYR A 160 1.30 -14.78 -5.60
C TYR A 160 0.72 -13.37 -5.61
N VAL A 161 -0.59 -13.27 -5.67
CA VAL A 161 -1.35 -12.02 -5.68
C VAL A 161 -2.01 -11.84 -4.32
N PHE A 162 -1.60 -10.82 -3.60
CA PHE A 162 -2.19 -10.43 -2.33
C PHE A 162 -3.32 -9.46 -2.62
N CYS A 163 -4.52 -9.81 -2.22
CA CYS A 163 -5.71 -8.98 -2.31
C CYS A 163 -6.10 -8.58 -0.90
N TYR A 164 -6.02 -7.29 -0.63
CA TYR A 164 -6.19 -6.68 0.68
C TYR A 164 -7.47 -7.11 1.40
N ASP A 165 -8.57 -7.23 0.67
CA ASP A 165 -9.93 -7.51 1.17
C ASP A 165 -10.37 -8.96 1.04
N ARG A 166 -9.49 -9.86 0.57
CA ARG A 166 -9.87 -11.24 0.29
C ARG A 166 -8.85 -12.30 0.73
N GLY A 167 -7.58 -12.13 0.37
CA GLY A 167 -6.60 -13.16 0.69
C GLY A 167 -5.43 -13.23 -0.28
N VAL A 168 -4.96 -14.45 -0.52
CA VAL A 168 -3.81 -14.73 -1.38
C VAL A 168 -4.20 -15.68 -2.50
N LEU A 169 -4.11 -15.19 -3.73
CA LEU A 169 -4.27 -16.01 -4.93
C LEU A 169 -2.91 -16.50 -5.42
N VAL A 170 -2.85 -17.74 -5.87
CA VAL A 170 -1.67 -18.35 -6.52
C VAL A 170 -2.00 -18.60 -7.97
N GLN A 171 -1.20 -18.08 -8.88
CA GLN A 171 -1.32 -18.32 -10.32
C GLN A 171 -0.05 -18.98 -10.86
N ASN A 172 -0.19 -20.15 -11.48
CA ASN A 172 0.87 -20.73 -12.27
C ASN A 172 0.93 -20.02 -13.62
N LEU A 173 2.09 -19.46 -13.96
CA LEU A 173 2.25 -18.63 -15.16
C LEU A 173 2.33 -19.44 -16.45
N GLU A 174 2.80 -20.70 -16.40
CA GLU A 174 2.95 -21.53 -17.60
C GLU A 174 1.61 -22.02 -18.15
N ASN A 175 0.67 -22.40 -17.27
CA ASN A 175 -0.62 -22.94 -17.68
C ASN A 175 -1.81 -22.02 -17.41
N GLY A 176 -1.60 -20.89 -16.70
CA GLY A 176 -2.62 -19.93 -16.35
C GLY A 176 -3.59 -20.38 -15.26
N GLU A 177 -3.39 -21.58 -14.66
CA GLU A 177 -4.24 -22.05 -13.57
C GLU A 177 -4.05 -21.20 -12.32
N ALA A 178 -5.16 -20.79 -11.71
CA ALA A 178 -5.15 -19.98 -10.50
C ALA A 178 -6.09 -20.57 -9.43
N PHE A 179 -5.69 -20.45 -8.17
CA PHE A 179 -6.52 -20.85 -7.02
C PHE A 179 -6.24 -19.96 -5.81
N TRP A 180 -7.26 -19.79 -4.97
CA TRP A 180 -7.10 -19.06 -3.72
C TRP A 180 -6.44 -19.94 -2.66
N LEU A 181 -5.29 -19.51 -2.17
CA LEU A 181 -4.57 -20.13 -1.06
C LEU A 181 -5.19 -19.71 0.29
N VAL A 182 -5.56 -18.45 0.38
CA VAL A 182 -6.41 -17.85 1.43
C VAL A 182 -7.56 -17.16 0.72
N ASP A 183 -8.81 -17.47 1.04
CA ASP A 183 -10.03 -16.98 0.35
C ASP A 183 -11.07 -16.45 1.34
N ASN A 184 -10.68 -16.14 2.55
CA ASN A 184 -11.61 -15.67 3.59
C ASN A 184 -10.98 -14.56 4.43
N GLY A 185 -9.93 -13.95 3.92
CA GLY A 185 -9.24 -12.87 4.58
C GLY A 185 -9.98 -11.55 4.39
N ILE A 186 -9.92 -10.75 5.41
CA ILE A 186 -10.16 -9.33 5.38
C ILE A 186 -8.91 -8.70 5.93
N HIS A 187 -8.46 -7.60 5.35
CA HIS A 187 -7.19 -6.98 5.67
C HIS A 187 -6.00 -7.96 5.57
N VAL A 188 -5.44 -8.06 4.38
CA VAL A 188 -4.28 -8.90 4.10
C VAL A 188 -3.09 -7.99 3.80
N GLU A 189 -2.10 -7.98 4.67
CA GLU A 189 -0.96 -7.07 4.57
C GLU A 189 0.36 -7.82 4.68
N SER A 190 1.30 -7.58 3.76
CA SER A 190 2.63 -8.14 3.90
C SER A 190 3.46 -7.35 4.91
N LYS A 191 4.11 -8.07 5.82
CA LYS A 191 4.99 -7.49 6.87
C LYS A 191 6.45 -7.67 6.57
N GLY A 192 6.77 -8.26 5.44
CA GLY A 192 8.12 -8.50 4.99
C GLY A 192 8.32 -9.91 4.48
N GLY A 193 9.49 -10.16 3.95
CA GLY A 193 9.83 -11.47 3.41
C GLY A 193 11.32 -11.55 3.09
N GLY A 194 11.76 -12.76 2.84
CA GLY A 194 13.10 -13.07 2.37
C GLY A 194 13.04 -13.81 1.05
N THR A 195 14.18 -14.26 0.58
CA THR A 195 14.24 -15.09 -0.61
C THR A 195 13.41 -16.35 -0.42
N GLY A 196 12.29 -16.43 -1.10
CA GLY A 196 11.40 -17.58 -1.09
C GLY A 196 10.32 -17.60 0.00
N TYR A 197 10.19 -16.54 0.79
CA TYR A 197 9.15 -16.44 1.83
C TYR A 197 8.52 -15.06 1.86
N VAL A 198 7.22 -15.00 2.13
CA VAL A 198 6.49 -13.76 2.48
C VAL A 198 5.78 -13.99 3.81
N ILE A 199 5.94 -13.04 4.73
CA ILE A 199 5.20 -13.01 5.97
C ILE A 199 4.14 -11.95 5.86
N PHE A 200 2.91 -12.30 6.20
CA PHE A 200 1.77 -11.42 6.11
C PHE A 200 0.81 -11.64 7.26
N GLU A 201 0.10 -10.60 7.59
CA GLU A 201 -1.05 -10.65 8.48
C GLU A 201 -2.34 -10.68 7.67
N TYR A 202 -3.32 -11.42 8.15
CA TYR A 202 -4.67 -11.36 7.63
C TYR A 202 -5.67 -11.54 8.76
N THR A 203 -6.78 -10.81 8.68
CA THR A 203 -7.90 -11.03 9.58
C THR A 203 -8.87 -12.00 8.92
N ASP A 204 -9.21 -13.10 9.59
CA ASP A 204 -10.18 -14.05 9.10
C ASP A 204 -11.61 -13.51 9.24
N ARG A 205 -12.41 -13.61 8.19
CA ARG A 205 -13.78 -13.07 8.15
C ARG A 205 -14.75 -13.79 9.08
N GLU A 206 -14.53 -15.08 9.34
CA GLU A 206 -15.48 -15.88 10.13
C GLU A 206 -15.29 -15.63 11.63
N ASP A 207 -14.05 -15.61 12.10
CA ASP A 207 -13.76 -15.49 13.54
C ASP A 207 -13.23 -14.11 13.94
N GLN A 208 -13.02 -13.21 12.99
CA GLN A 208 -12.56 -11.82 13.19
C GLN A 208 -11.21 -11.75 13.92
N ARG A 209 -10.37 -12.75 13.75
CA ARG A 209 -9.04 -12.80 14.34
C ARG A 209 -7.98 -12.53 13.30
N THR A 210 -6.97 -11.78 13.73
CA THR A 210 -5.77 -11.55 12.93
C THR A 210 -4.80 -12.70 13.13
N TYR A 211 -4.26 -13.19 12.02
CA TYR A 211 -3.29 -14.28 11.99
C TYR A 211 -2.05 -13.82 11.23
N THR A 212 -0.89 -14.01 11.83
CA THR A 212 0.37 -13.89 11.11
C THR A 212 0.69 -15.21 10.42
N ARG A 213 0.96 -15.16 9.11
CA ARG A 213 1.26 -16.33 8.28
C ARG A 213 2.61 -16.17 7.60
N CYS A 214 3.31 -17.29 7.47
CA CYS A 214 4.48 -17.41 6.62
C CYS A 214 4.12 -18.19 5.37
N LEU A 215 4.26 -17.60 4.21
CA LEU A 215 4.08 -18.22 2.90
C LEU A 215 5.42 -18.61 2.33
N ASN A 216 5.63 -19.88 2.05
CA ASN A 216 6.77 -20.36 1.27
C ASN A 216 6.43 -20.24 -0.22
N LEU A 217 7.15 -19.36 -0.94
CA LEU A 217 6.90 -19.08 -2.36
C LEU A 217 7.31 -20.23 -3.29
N SER A 218 8.18 -21.16 -2.84
CA SER A 218 8.60 -22.29 -3.66
C SER A 218 7.63 -23.47 -3.59
N THR A 219 6.92 -23.61 -2.47
CA THR A 219 6.03 -24.77 -2.22
C THR A 219 4.56 -24.39 -2.10
N ALA A 220 4.23 -23.11 -2.11
CA ALA A 220 2.89 -22.57 -1.84
C ALA A 220 2.30 -23.09 -0.51
N THR A 221 3.14 -23.31 0.50
CA THR A 221 2.69 -23.76 1.82
C THR A 221 2.60 -22.62 2.80
N LEU A 222 1.57 -22.68 3.65
CA LEU A 222 1.31 -21.69 4.69
C LEU A 222 1.58 -22.27 6.06
N GLU A 223 2.31 -21.51 6.88
CA GLU A 223 2.52 -21.78 8.29
C GLU A 223 1.89 -20.65 9.11
N THR A 224 1.10 -20.99 10.13
CA THR A 224 0.57 -20.00 11.08
C THR A 224 1.62 -19.73 12.13
N LEU A 225 1.91 -18.45 12.35
CA LEU A 225 2.84 -18.01 13.39
C LEU A 225 2.06 -17.64 14.66
N PRO A 226 2.64 -17.87 15.84
CA PRO A 226 1.92 -17.71 17.12
C PRO A 226 1.83 -16.26 17.60
N VAL A 227 1.88 -15.28 16.72
CA VAL A 227 1.97 -13.85 17.06
C VAL A 227 1.13 -12.99 16.14
N GLU A 228 0.59 -11.92 16.69
CA GLU A 228 -0.17 -10.85 16.04
C GLU A 228 0.63 -9.54 16.12
N ASP A 229 0.21 -8.51 15.38
CA ASP A 229 0.79 -7.15 15.40
C ASP A 229 2.29 -7.09 15.05
N THR A 230 2.69 -7.79 14.01
CA THR A 230 4.06 -7.80 13.52
C THR A 230 4.33 -6.55 12.67
N ILE A 231 5.33 -5.73 13.04
CA ILE A 231 5.72 -4.54 12.26
C ILE A 231 6.72 -4.88 11.16
N SER A 232 7.51 -5.92 11.35
CA SER A 232 8.45 -6.41 10.34
C SER A 232 8.75 -7.88 10.57
N ALA A 233 9.05 -8.59 9.51
CA ALA A 233 9.33 -10.02 9.60
C ALA A 233 10.44 -10.44 8.65
N GLY A 234 11.13 -11.53 9.00
CA GLY A 234 12.16 -12.11 8.19
C GLY A 234 12.17 -13.63 8.29
N ALA A 235 12.50 -14.31 7.19
CA ALA A 235 12.59 -15.77 7.16
C ALA A 235 13.84 -16.22 6.42
N ARG A 236 14.50 -17.24 6.95
CA ARG A 236 15.65 -17.90 6.29
C ARG A 236 15.82 -19.33 6.75
N GLN A 237 15.95 -20.26 5.80
CA GLN A 237 16.25 -21.68 6.07
C GLN A 237 15.31 -22.30 7.12
N GLY A 238 14.02 -21.99 7.06
CA GLY A 238 13.02 -22.50 8.00
C GLY A 238 13.02 -21.83 9.37
N GLN A 239 13.82 -20.78 9.58
CA GLN A 239 13.77 -19.95 10.78
C GLN A 239 13.05 -18.65 10.46
N ILE A 240 12.08 -18.30 11.28
CA ILE A 240 11.27 -17.11 11.14
C ILE A 240 11.54 -16.18 12.31
N TRP A 241 11.63 -14.90 11.99
CA TRP A 241 11.88 -13.81 12.92
C TRP A 241 10.78 -12.80 12.78
N LEU A 242 10.24 -12.34 13.90
CA LEU A 242 9.19 -11.34 13.94
C LEU A 242 9.64 -10.19 14.83
N LEU A 243 9.36 -8.98 14.39
CA LEU A 243 9.57 -7.77 15.17
C LEU A 243 8.22 -7.14 15.46
N GLN A 244 7.96 -6.89 16.73
CA GLN A 244 6.73 -6.25 17.21
C GLN A 244 7.05 -5.00 18.00
N ASN A 245 6.13 -4.02 17.97
CA ASN A 245 6.11 -2.98 18.98
C ASN A 245 5.58 -3.56 20.29
N SER A 246 6.24 -3.21 21.37
CA SER A 246 5.69 -3.42 22.70
C SER A 246 4.64 -2.34 22.98
N GLN A 247 3.69 -2.62 23.85
CA GLN A 247 2.78 -1.62 24.40
C GLN A 247 3.51 -0.54 25.23
N THR A 248 4.79 -0.71 25.50
CA THR A 248 5.63 0.25 26.20
C THR A 248 6.41 1.05 25.16
N GLU A 249 6.25 2.37 25.17
CA GLU A 249 6.92 3.31 24.28
C GLU A 249 8.43 3.07 24.22
N GLY A 250 8.98 3.01 23.00
CA GLY A 250 10.40 2.76 22.74
C GLY A 250 10.87 1.32 22.98
N ARG A 251 9.99 0.39 23.31
CA ARG A 251 10.35 -1.02 23.50
C ARG A 251 9.91 -1.86 22.32
N TYR A 252 10.82 -2.66 21.80
CA TYR A 252 10.60 -3.61 20.72
C TYR A 252 10.70 -5.04 21.23
N ILE A 253 9.94 -5.93 20.61
CA ILE A 253 9.95 -7.37 20.91
C ILE A 253 10.46 -8.11 19.67
N LEU A 254 11.51 -8.86 19.85
CA LEU A 254 12.08 -9.76 18.84
C LEU A 254 11.67 -11.19 19.18
N ILE A 255 11.00 -11.86 18.26
CA ILE A 255 10.51 -13.23 18.44
C ILE A 255 11.21 -14.16 17.48
N LYS A 256 11.74 -15.26 18.01
CA LYS A 256 12.35 -16.34 17.25
C LYS A 256 11.86 -17.69 17.78
N ASN A 257 11.19 -18.47 16.96
CA ASN A 257 10.75 -19.82 17.34
C ASN A 257 10.07 -19.88 18.73
N GLU A 258 9.11 -18.98 18.97
CA GLU A 258 8.38 -18.85 20.24
C GLU A 258 9.18 -18.21 21.41
N GLU A 259 10.49 -18.02 21.29
CA GLU A 259 11.24 -17.27 22.26
C GLU A 259 11.09 -15.77 21.96
N ALA A 260 10.62 -14.99 22.94
CA ALA A 260 10.52 -13.56 22.85
C ALA A 260 11.60 -12.88 23.70
N LYS A 261 12.27 -11.90 23.12
CA LYS A 261 13.21 -11.01 23.78
C LYS A 261 12.80 -9.57 23.51
N SER A 262 13.06 -8.67 24.44
CA SER A 262 12.76 -7.26 24.25
C SER A 262 14.00 -6.40 24.42
N PHE A 263 13.97 -5.24 23.78
CA PHE A 263 15.01 -4.22 23.93
C PHE A 263 14.38 -2.82 23.84
N LEU A 264 15.09 -1.83 24.41
CA LEU A 264 14.69 -0.43 24.31
C LEU A 264 15.43 0.20 23.14
N TRP A 265 14.67 0.94 22.33
CA TRP A 265 15.22 1.77 21.28
C TRP A 265 14.32 3.00 21.13
N GLU A 266 14.79 4.13 21.63
CA GLU A 266 14.03 5.37 21.66
C GLU A 266 14.28 6.17 20.36
N ASP A 267 13.22 6.73 19.79
CA ASP A 267 13.22 7.76 18.75
C ASP A 267 13.81 7.41 17.38
N SER A 268 13.76 6.14 16.93
CA SER A 268 14.18 5.85 15.55
C SER A 268 13.59 4.57 14.99
N GLU A 269 13.82 4.35 13.71
CA GLU A 269 13.28 3.23 12.97
C GLU A 269 14.07 1.94 13.26
N VAL A 270 13.35 0.87 13.54
CA VAL A 270 13.90 -0.48 13.70
C VAL A 270 13.39 -1.36 12.57
N ARG A 271 14.28 -2.03 11.88
CA ARG A 271 13.92 -2.94 10.77
C ARG A 271 14.57 -4.30 10.95
N LEU A 272 13.83 -5.35 10.64
CA LEU A 272 14.39 -6.66 10.37
C LEU A 272 14.87 -6.73 8.92
N LEU A 273 16.14 -6.98 8.73
CA LEU A 273 16.66 -7.32 7.41
C LEU A 273 16.50 -8.82 7.19
N SER A 274 15.44 -9.14 6.46
CA SER A 274 14.88 -10.49 6.33
C SER A 274 15.82 -11.52 5.71
N SER A 275 16.77 -11.10 4.90
CA SER A 275 17.60 -12.04 4.16
C SER A 275 18.68 -12.72 4.99
N ARG A 276 19.03 -12.24 6.21
CA ARG A 276 20.23 -12.70 6.87
C ARG A 276 20.35 -12.68 8.39
N ARG A 277 19.29 -12.57 9.12
CA ARG A 277 19.36 -12.60 10.59
C ARG A 277 19.96 -11.34 11.20
N HIS A 278 19.68 -10.18 10.60
CA HIS A 278 20.20 -8.93 11.11
C HIS A 278 19.07 -7.98 11.51
N LEU A 279 19.27 -7.37 12.66
CA LEU A 279 18.46 -6.28 13.15
C LEU A 279 19.17 -4.98 12.82
N LEU A 280 18.54 -4.14 12.00
CA LEU A 280 19.06 -2.83 11.63
C LEU A 280 18.37 -1.75 12.46
N LEU A 281 19.14 -0.93 13.13
CA LEU A 281 18.68 0.21 13.89
C LEU A 281 19.26 1.50 13.28
N THR A 282 18.40 2.49 13.12
CA THR A 282 18.81 3.85 12.72
C THR A 282 18.89 4.73 13.94
N ASP A 283 19.85 5.66 14.00
CA ASP A 283 19.86 6.67 15.04
C ASP A 283 18.75 7.74 14.82
N PRO A 284 18.41 8.55 15.84
CA PRO A 284 17.34 9.56 15.72
C PRO A 284 17.57 10.60 14.63
N SER A 285 18.80 10.80 14.19
CA SER A 285 19.13 11.72 13.09
C SER A 285 19.01 11.05 11.71
N GLY A 286 18.82 9.73 11.66
CA GLY A 286 18.83 8.94 10.42
C GLY A 286 20.22 8.87 9.75
N ARG A 287 21.28 9.32 10.42
CA ARG A 287 22.61 9.46 9.85
C ARG A 287 23.58 8.34 10.17
N SER A 288 23.19 7.43 11.04
CA SER A 288 23.95 6.21 11.24
C SER A 288 23.05 4.99 11.32
N LEU A 289 23.59 3.90 10.83
CA LEU A 289 22.97 2.59 10.82
C LEU A 289 23.80 1.66 11.70
N THR A 290 23.12 0.95 12.61
CA THR A 290 23.78 -0.03 13.46
C THR A 290 23.16 -1.39 13.21
N LEU A 291 24.01 -2.39 13.02
CA LEU A 291 23.61 -3.74 12.69
C LEU A 291 23.92 -4.67 13.87
N TYR A 292 22.94 -5.45 14.25
CA TYR A 292 23.04 -6.49 15.26
C TYR A 292 22.61 -7.83 14.68
N ASP A 293 23.14 -8.91 15.22
CA ASP A 293 22.53 -10.21 15.00
C ASP A 293 21.26 -10.36 15.87
N PHE A 294 20.51 -11.43 15.66
CA PHE A 294 19.29 -11.69 16.44
C PHE A 294 19.53 -12.18 17.88
N ASP A 295 20.75 -12.39 18.27
CA ASP A 295 21.12 -12.61 19.67
C ASP A 295 21.55 -11.29 20.35
N GLY A 296 21.41 -10.17 19.61
CA GLY A 296 21.71 -8.83 20.08
C GLY A 296 23.20 -8.48 20.04
N ALA A 297 24.03 -9.35 19.46
CA ALA A 297 25.45 -9.04 19.33
C ALA A 297 25.68 -7.95 18.29
N TYR A 298 26.42 -6.94 18.66
CA TYR A 298 26.83 -5.87 17.75
C TYR A 298 27.68 -6.44 16.61
N LEU A 299 27.37 -6.08 15.40
CA LEU A 299 28.10 -6.50 14.21
C LEU A 299 28.86 -5.34 13.58
N SER A 300 28.20 -4.23 13.34
CA SER A 300 28.80 -3.13 12.59
C SER A 300 27.98 -1.84 12.73
N ARG A 301 28.63 -0.71 12.53
CA ARG A 301 28.00 0.61 12.43
C ARG A 301 28.49 1.33 11.19
N CYS A 302 27.59 1.97 10.48
CA CYS A 302 27.86 2.78 9.30
C CYS A 302 27.36 4.19 9.53
N ALA A 303 28.22 5.20 9.36
CA ALA A 303 27.80 6.59 9.30
C ALA A 303 27.48 6.95 7.85
N LEU A 304 26.32 7.55 7.62
CA LEU A 304 25.90 7.96 6.28
C LEU A 304 26.46 9.34 5.92
N PRO A 305 26.86 9.59 4.67
CA PRO A 305 27.40 10.87 4.24
C PRO A 305 26.40 12.01 4.45
N LEU A 306 26.90 13.20 4.85
CA LEU A 306 26.09 14.37 5.20
C LEU A 306 25.26 14.98 4.04
N HIS A 307 25.55 14.61 2.80
CA HIS A 307 24.98 15.27 1.61
C HIS A 307 23.85 14.48 0.94
N SER A 308 23.44 13.35 1.50
CA SER A 308 22.40 12.55 0.88
C SER A 308 21.08 12.64 1.65
N ASP A 309 20.24 13.58 1.26
CA ASP A 309 18.80 13.54 1.62
C ASP A 309 18.10 12.28 1.06
N ALA A 310 18.76 11.58 0.14
CA ALA A 310 18.21 10.44 -0.58
C ALA A 310 18.50 9.07 0.08
N VAL A 311 19.49 8.96 0.94
CA VAL A 311 19.94 7.66 1.49
C VAL A 311 19.10 7.18 2.67
N VAL A 312 18.28 8.03 3.23
CA VAL A 312 17.46 7.66 4.38
C VAL A 312 16.34 6.70 3.94
N GLY A 313 16.66 5.43 3.94
CA GLY A 313 15.70 4.43 4.33
C GLY A 313 15.04 3.55 3.28
N ARG A 314 15.35 3.60 1.98
CA ARG A 314 14.61 2.75 1.03
C ARG A 314 15.41 1.69 0.28
N ASP A 315 16.71 1.83 0.10
CA ASP A 315 17.42 1.03 -0.89
C ASP A 315 18.60 0.23 -0.30
N PHE A 316 18.28 -0.62 0.69
CA PHE A 316 19.24 -1.64 1.13
C PHE A 316 19.17 -2.81 0.17
N VAL A 317 20.22 -3.03 -0.57
CA VAL A 317 20.36 -4.24 -1.36
C VAL A 317 21.36 -5.17 -0.72
N TRP A 318 20.86 -6.32 -0.41
CA TRP A 318 21.63 -7.42 0.09
C TRP A 318 22.19 -8.24 -1.07
N SER A 319 23.51 -8.50 -1.02
CA SER A 319 24.14 -9.47 -1.90
C SER A 319 24.21 -10.84 -1.23
N GLY A 320 23.62 -11.87 -1.84
CA GLY A 320 23.58 -13.24 -1.31
C GLY A 320 24.93 -13.87 -1.05
N TYR A 321 26.03 -13.29 -1.52
CA TYR A 321 27.36 -13.88 -1.50
C TYR A 321 28.33 -13.20 -0.54
N TRP A 322 28.04 -11.96 -0.09
CA TRP A 322 28.92 -11.19 0.79
C TRP A 322 28.16 -10.62 1.95
N GLU A 323 28.85 -10.55 3.04
CA GLU A 323 28.31 -10.04 4.28
C GLU A 323 28.47 -8.52 4.33
N GLY A 324 27.66 -7.82 3.51
CA GLY A 324 27.65 -6.38 3.40
C GLY A 324 26.44 -5.87 2.65
N TYR A 325 26.29 -4.57 2.61
CA TYR A 325 25.18 -3.90 1.96
C TYR A 325 25.68 -2.92 0.92
N PHE A 326 25.00 -2.86 -0.21
CA PHE A 326 25.19 -1.82 -1.20
C PHE A 326 24.20 -0.69 -0.97
N PHE A 327 24.68 0.53 -1.18
CA PHE A 327 23.91 1.75 -1.14
C PHE A 327 24.15 2.55 -2.40
N THR A 328 23.21 3.40 -2.72
CA THR A 328 23.39 4.44 -3.72
C THR A 328 23.39 5.80 -3.05
N ASP A 329 24.39 6.62 -3.36
CA ASP A 329 24.49 8.00 -2.90
C ASP A 329 24.28 8.94 -4.07
N PHE A 330 23.33 9.84 -3.93
CA PHE A 330 22.97 10.78 -4.99
C PHE A 330 23.99 11.91 -5.15
N MET A 331 24.34 12.22 -6.38
CA MET A 331 25.25 13.28 -6.76
C MET A 331 24.71 14.04 -7.98
N ASP A 332 23.96 15.14 -7.78
CA ASP A 332 23.40 16.00 -8.83
C ASP A 332 22.65 15.26 -9.95
N SER A 333 23.35 14.58 -10.85
CA SER A 333 22.78 13.84 -11.99
C SER A 333 23.26 12.41 -12.10
N SER A 334 23.91 11.91 -11.07
CA SER A 334 24.48 10.56 -11.01
C SER A 334 24.35 9.98 -9.62
N CYS A 335 24.52 8.67 -9.48
CA CYS A 335 24.67 8.04 -8.17
C CYS A 335 26.02 7.35 -8.04
N ARG A 336 26.57 7.36 -6.83
CA ARG A 336 27.71 6.53 -6.45
C ARG A 336 27.21 5.24 -5.83
N LEU A 337 27.86 4.15 -6.20
CA LEU A 337 27.64 2.88 -5.52
C LEU A 337 28.59 2.79 -4.33
N MET A 338 28.01 2.55 -3.15
CA MET A 338 28.74 2.37 -1.90
C MET A 338 28.51 0.96 -1.37
N PHE A 339 29.45 0.47 -0.59
CA PHE A 339 29.39 -0.83 0.07
C PHE A 339 29.69 -0.70 1.54
N TRP A 340 28.81 -1.21 2.38
CA TRP A 340 29.03 -1.35 3.81
C TRP A 340 29.53 -2.76 4.12
N ASP A 341 30.81 -2.86 4.51
CA ASP A 341 31.41 -4.10 4.98
C ASP A 341 31.02 -4.33 6.45
N VAL A 342 30.07 -5.22 6.70
CA VAL A 342 29.54 -5.47 8.04
C VAL A 342 30.50 -6.21 8.97
N TYR A 343 31.57 -6.79 8.42
CA TYR A 343 32.63 -7.49 9.21
C TYR A 343 33.91 -6.70 9.34
N ALA A 344 34.01 -5.52 8.74
CA ALA A 344 35.10 -4.64 9.04
C ALA A 344 35.06 -4.26 10.53
N ALA A 345 36.18 -4.45 11.21
CA ALA A 345 36.28 -4.28 12.67
C ALA A 345 35.87 -2.85 13.07
N THR A 346 34.74 -2.71 13.75
CA THR A 346 34.32 -1.49 14.43
C THR A 346 34.00 -1.81 15.88
N GLU A 347 34.22 -0.86 16.76
CA GLU A 347 33.85 -1.00 18.17
C GLU A 347 32.35 -0.69 18.35
N GLY A 348 31.69 -1.44 19.20
CA GLY A 348 30.29 -1.22 19.55
C GLY A 348 29.84 -2.08 20.70
N GLU A 349 28.72 -1.74 21.29
CA GLU A 349 28.11 -2.48 22.38
C GLU A 349 26.94 -3.31 21.87
N SER A 350 26.79 -4.52 22.42
CA SER A 350 25.65 -5.38 22.14
C SER A 350 24.35 -4.81 22.72
N LEU A 351 23.22 -5.08 22.06
CA LEU A 351 21.90 -4.72 22.58
C LEU A 351 21.65 -5.47 23.89
N PRO A 352 21.15 -4.81 24.93
CA PRO A 352 20.68 -5.48 26.14
C PRO A 352 19.32 -6.14 25.87
N LEU A 353 19.35 -7.38 25.36
CA LEU A 353 18.16 -8.18 25.18
C LEU A 353 17.71 -8.76 26.52
N GLU A 354 16.47 -8.48 26.89
CA GLU A 354 15.84 -9.00 28.10
C GLU A 354 14.81 -10.08 27.71
N PRO A 355 14.70 -11.20 28.45
CA PRO A 355 13.62 -12.15 28.23
C PRO A 355 12.27 -11.44 28.33
N TYR A 356 11.41 -11.65 27.35
CA TYR A 356 10.05 -11.14 27.35
C TYR A 356 9.10 -12.34 27.55
N GLY A 357 8.11 -12.21 28.41
CA GLY A 357 7.14 -13.28 28.63
C GLY A 357 6.53 -13.76 27.31
N ALA A 358 6.07 -15.00 27.24
CA ALA A 358 5.46 -15.55 26.03
C ALA A 358 4.50 -14.51 25.42
N ALA A 359 4.70 -14.18 24.17
CA ALA A 359 3.84 -13.27 23.47
C ALA A 359 2.39 -13.79 23.59
N GLN A 360 1.60 -13.13 24.43
CA GLN A 360 0.17 -13.39 24.44
C GLN A 360 -0.38 -12.65 23.23
N PRO A 361 -1.20 -13.26 22.40
CA PRO A 361 -1.94 -12.52 21.40
C PRO A 361 -2.73 -11.43 22.13
N VAL A 362 -2.28 -10.21 22.00
CA VAL A 362 -3.02 -9.05 22.52
C VAL A 362 -4.09 -8.78 21.48
N GLN A 363 -5.34 -9.14 21.80
CA GLN A 363 -6.43 -8.56 21.05
C GLN A 363 -6.37 -7.05 21.29
N PRO A 364 -6.25 -6.23 20.26
CA PRO A 364 -6.24 -4.79 20.44
C PRO A 364 -7.57 -4.40 21.10
N VAL A 365 -7.48 -3.96 22.34
CA VAL A 365 -8.62 -3.31 23.02
C VAL A 365 -8.56 -1.87 22.60
N LEU A 366 -9.52 -1.46 21.80
CA LEU A 366 -9.60 -0.08 21.37
C LEU A 366 -9.70 0.84 22.59
N GLU A 367 -8.80 1.80 22.69
CA GLU A 367 -8.72 2.71 23.83
C GLU A 367 -10.01 3.53 23.99
N ALA A 368 -10.53 3.64 25.20
CA ALA A 368 -11.72 4.46 25.50
C ALA A 368 -11.60 5.90 24.97
N ALA A 369 -10.37 6.43 24.91
CA ALA A 369 -10.07 7.76 24.38
C ALA A 369 -10.48 7.94 22.91
N LEU A 370 -10.43 6.90 22.09
CA LEU A 370 -10.85 6.99 20.67
C LEU A 370 -12.37 7.09 20.55
N TYR A 371 -13.11 6.35 21.36
CA TYR A 371 -14.58 6.49 21.42
C TYR A 371 -15.01 7.88 21.94
N GLU A 372 -14.30 8.39 22.95
CA GLU A 372 -14.53 9.76 23.45
C GLU A 372 -14.22 10.80 22.38
N ARG A 373 -13.15 10.62 21.60
CA ARG A 373 -12.81 11.50 20.48
C ARG A 373 -13.87 11.47 19.38
N ALA A 374 -14.32 10.30 18.95
CA ALA A 374 -15.42 10.16 17.98
C ALA A 374 -16.69 10.86 18.47
N ALA A 375 -17.04 10.71 19.75
CA ALA A 375 -18.17 11.40 20.37
C ALA A 375 -17.99 12.92 20.43
N GLN A 376 -16.79 13.43 20.71
CA GLN A 376 -16.48 14.87 20.70
C GLN A 376 -16.62 15.46 19.29
N LEU A 377 -16.08 14.78 18.27
CA LEU A 377 -16.23 15.19 16.86
C LEU A 377 -17.71 15.16 16.44
N SER A 378 -18.44 14.11 16.84
CA SER A 378 -19.89 14.00 16.59
C SER A 378 -20.65 15.21 17.14
N ALA A 379 -20.37 15.59 18.39
CA ALA A 379 -21.01 16.74 19.03
C ALA A 379 -20.61 18.07 18.37
N ARG A 380 -19.34 18.24 18.02
CA ARG A 380 -18.80 19.45 17.37
C ARG A 380 -19.46 19.71 16.01
N PHE A 381 -19.52 18.70 15.16
CA PHE A 381 -20.03 18.86 13.80
C PHE A 381 -21.54 18.59 13.68
N GLY A 382 -22.17 18.00 14.67
CA GLY A 382 -23.60 17.68 14.65
C GLY A 382 -23.90 16.45 13.78
N VAL A 383 -23.03 15.47 13.77
CA VAL A 383 -23.09 14.20 13.07
C VAL A 383 -23.05 13.02 14.05
N ASP A 384 -23.16 11.79 13.55
CA ASP A 384 -23.00 10.56 14.36
C ASP A 384 -21.80 9.78 13.81
N ILE A 385 -20.64 9.84 14.49
CA ILE A 385 -19.41 9.13 14.08
C ILE A 385 -19.30 7.85 14.88
N ARG A 386 -19.18 6.73 14.17
CA ARG A 386 -19.07 5.40 14.73
C ARG A 386 -17.78 4.73 14.33
N ILE A 387 -17.19 3.97 15.24
CA ILE A 387 -15.93 3.25 15.07
C ILE A 387 -16.06 1.84 15.65
N ALA A 388 -15.25 0.94 15.15
CA ALA A 388 -15.14 -0.44 15.62
C ALA A 388 -16.52 -1.16 15.68
N GLU A 389 -16.85 -1.79 16.80
CA GLU A 389 -18.10 -2.52 17.02
C GLU A 389 -19.37 -1.66 17.02
N GLN A 390 -19.24 -0.35 16.97
CA GLN A 390 -20.39 0.54 16.81
C GLN A 390 -20.92 0.61 15.37
N CYS A 391 -20.12 0.16 14.40
CA CYS A 391 -20.46 0.19 12.98
C CYS A 391 -21.42 -0.93 12.60
N ALA A 392 -22.27 -0.65 11.60
CA ALA A 392 -23.06 -1.70 10.96
C ALA A 392 -22.20 -2.33 9.87
N LEU A 393 -21.80 -3.58 10.04
CA LEU A 393 -20.84 -4.24 9.14
C LEU A 393 -21.48 -4.99 7.97
N ASP A 394 -22.80 -5.18 8.00
CA ASP A 394 -23.59 -5.83 6.95
C ASP A 394 -24.50 -4.79 6.28
N TYR A 395 -24.04 -4.21 5.18
CA TYR A 395 -24.77 -3.24 4.39
C TYR A 395 -25.54 -3.92 3.26
N SER A 396 -26.50 -3.20 2.64
CA SER A 396 -27.32 -3.77 1.56
C SER A 396 -26.51 -4.18 0.34
N SER A 397 -25.46 -3.43 0.00
CA SER A 397 -24.67 -3.63 -1.20
C SER A 397 -23.23 -4.02 -0.93
N TYR A 398 -22.75 -3.87 0.31
CA TYR A 398 -21.37 -4.08 0.69
C TYR A 398 -21.27 -4.85 1.99
N ASP A 399 -20.23 -5.66 2.10
CA ASP A 399 -19.74 -6.25 3.34
C ASP A 399 -18.57 -5.43 3.85
N ALA A 400 -18.45 -5.33 5.17
CA ALA A 400 -17.35 -4.65 5.85
C ALA A 400 -16.98 -5.37 7.14
N TYR A 401 -15.91 -4.93 7.79
CA TYR A 401 -15.50 -5.42 9.10
C TYR A 401 -15.08 -4.28 10.02
N ALA A 402 -15.02 -4.55 11.32
CA ALA A 402 -14.62 -3.55 12.29
C ALA A 402 -13.11 -3.32 12.26
N ILE A 403 -12.68 -2.07 12.20
CA ILE A 403 -11.28 -1.73 12.47
C ILE A 403 -11.08 -1.74 13.98
N MET A 404 -10.12 -2.54 14.44
CA MET A 404 -9.75 -2.61 15.86
C MET A 404 -8.35 -2.05 16.13
N ASP A 405 -7.59 -1.71 15.08
CA ASP A 405 -6.28 -1.08 15.22
C ASP A 405 -6.41 0.40 15.62
N PRO A 406 -5.87 0.80 16.79
CA PRO A 406 -6.00 2.16 17.30
C PRO A 406 -5.27 3.21 16.44
N VAL A 407 -4.22 2.82 15.71
CA VAL A 407 -3.46 3.74 14.85
C VAL A 407 -4.32 4.15 13.66
N PHE A 408 -4.88 3.18 12.93
CA PHE A 408 -5.71 3.48 11.77
C PHE A 408 -6.99 4.25 12.13
N ILE A 409 -7.62 3.90 13.27
CA ILE A 409 -8.79 4.67 13.74
C ILE A 409 -8.41 6.12 14.07
N ARG A 410 -7.27 6.34 14.70
CA ARG A 410 -6.78 7.68 15.02
C ARG A 410 -6.58 8.49 13.76
N ASP A 411 -5.86 7.92 12.79
CA ASP A 411 -5.55 8.57 11.52
C ASP A 411 -6.82 8.86 10.72
N ALA A 412 -7.76 7.92 10.66
CA ALA A 412 -9.05 8.12 10.02
C ALA A 412 -9.90 9.21 10.70
N LEU A 413 -9.88 9.29 12.04
CA LEU A 413 -10.54 10.38 12.78
C LEU A 413 -9.86 11.73 12.54
N ASP A 414 -8.53 11.78 12.39
CA ASP A 414 -7.78 13.00 12.05
C ASP A 414 -8.18 13.51 10.67
N ILE A 415 -8.19 12.63 9.67
CA ILE A 415 -8.62 12.97 8.30
C ILE A 415 -10.08 13.43 8.29
N LEU A 416 -10.96 12.71 8.99
CA LEU A 416 -12.37 13.09 9.07
C LEU A 416 -12.55 14.46 9.73
N GLU A 417 -11.84 14.75 10.85
CA GLU A 417 -11.88 16.05 11.51
C GLU A 417 -11.41 17.18 10.57
N GLU A 418 -10.30 16.97 9.85
CA GLU A 418 -9.79 17.91 8.88
C GLU A 418 -10.84 18.20 7.80
N CYS A 419 -11.39 17.16 7.17
CA CYS A 419 -12.40 17.29 6.12
C CYS A 419 -13.66 18.00 6.60
N LEU A 420 -14.21 17.61 7.76
CA LEU A 420 -15.43 18.23 8.30
C LEU A 420 -15.20 19.69 8.69
N SER A 421 -13.99 20.06 9.10
CA SER A 421 -13.63 21.44 9.47
C SER A 421 -13.58 22.40 8.28
N MET A 422 -13.53 21.90 7.04
CA MET A 422 -13.54 22.72 5.82
C MET A 422 -14.95 23.22 5.47
N TYR A 423 -15.99 22.65 6.05
CA TYR A 423 -17.36 23.08 5.84
C TYR A 423 -17.74 24.21 6.82
N PRO A 424 -18.66 25.12 6.44
CA PRO A 424 -19.14 26.16 7.32
C PRO A 424 -19.72 25.62 8.64
N GLU A 425 -19.65 26.41 9.69
CA GLU A 425 -20.23 26.02 10.98
C GLU A 425 -21.74 25.74 10.85
N GLY A 426 -22.17 24.65 11.43
CA GLY A 426 -23.59 24.23 11.37
C GLY A 426 -24.03 23.56 10.07
N PHE A 427 -23.13 23.45 9.08
CA PHE A 427 -23.46 22.86 7.76
C PHE A 427 -24.09 21.47 7.87
N PHE A 428 -23.48 20.55 8.60
CA PHE A 428 -23.96 19.17 8.71
C PHE A 428 -25.33 19.04 9.40
N ARG A 429 -25.69 19.98 10.26
CA ARG A 429 -27.01 20.02 10.90
C ARG A 429 -28.11 20.34 9.89
N GLN A 430 -27.79 20.99 8.78
CA GLN A 430 -28.73 21.33 7.72
C GLN A 430 -28.89 20.23 6.68
N LEU A 431 -28.06 19.18 6.74
CA LEU A 431 -28.19 17.97 5.92
C LEU A 431 -29.32 17.03 6.40
N THR A 432 -30.21 17.55 7.23
CA THR A 432 -31.44 16.83 7.64
C THR A 432 -32.58 17.12 6.67
N PHE A 433 -33.29 16.08 6.27
CA PHE A 433 -34.45 16.21 5.35
C PHE A 433 -35.35 14.99 5.46
N ASP A 434 -36.67 15.19 5.20
CA ASP A 434 -37.68 14.16 5.34
C ASP A 434 -37.60 13.44 6.69
N THR A 435 -37.33 12.15 6.69
CA THR A 435 -37.15 11.32 7.86
C THR A 435 -35.68 11.28 8.35
N VAL A 436 -34.71 11.71 7.54
CA VAL A 436 -33.30 11.77 7.87
C VAL A 436 -33.05 12.81 8.97
N LYS A 437 -32.54 12.38 10.12
CA LYS A 437 -32.28 13.23 11.30
C LYS A 437 -30.81 13.57 11.53
N THR A 438 -29.90 12.83 10.90
CA THR A 438 -28.47 13.03 11.03
C THR A 438 -27.72 12.39 9.88
N VAL A 439 -26.50 12.86 9.64
CA VAL A 439 -25.51 12.14 8.83
C VAL A 439 -24.67 11.29 9.79
N ARG A 440 -24.54 10.01 9.45
CA ARG A 440 -23.73 9.06 10.20
C ARG A 440 -22.51 8.68 9.40
N PHE A 441 -21.33 8.83 10.00
CA PHE A 441 -20.08 8.31 9.48
C PHE A 441 -19.73 7.01 10.21
N GLU A 442 -19.43 5.96 9.47
CA GLU A 442 -18.93 4.69 10.00
C GLU A 442 -17.54 4.43 9.42
N LEU A 443 -16.52 4.36 10.31
CA LEU A 443 -15.15 4.03 9.91
C LEU A 443 -14.99 2.52 9.98
N VAL A 444 -14.91 1.90 8.82
CA VAL A 444 -14.90 0.44 8.67
C VAL A 444 -13.67 -0.03 7.92
N GLY A 445 -13.30 -1.29 8.09
CA GLY A 445 -12.29 -1.94 7.28
C GLY A 445 -12.91 -2.58 6.04
N GLY A 446 -12.23 -2.50 4.91
CA GLY A 446 -12.54 -3.09 3.61
C GLY A 446 -14.02 -3.09 3.22
N LEU A 447 -14.36 -2.32 2.21
CA LEU A 447 -15.71 -2.29 1.63
C LEU A 447 -15.73 -3.13 0.35
N SER A 448 -16.20 -4.37 0.44
CA SER A 448 -16.30 -5.28 -0.71
C SER A 448 -17.76 -5.40 -1.19
N ALA A 449 -17.94 -5.29 -2.50
CA ALA A 449 -19.26 -5.42 -3.10
C ALA A 449 -19.80 -6.85 -2.97
N LYS A 450 -21.08 -6.96 -2.61
CA LYS A 450 -21.80 -8.25 -2.63
C LYS A 450 -22.02 -8.73 -4.04
N ASP A 451 -22.16 -10.05 -4.21
CA ASP A 451 -22.41 -10.66 -5.52
C ASP A 451 -23.61 -10.03 -6.24
N GLY A 452 -23.42 -9.68 -7.51
CA GLY A 452 -24.46 -9.10 -8.35
C GLY A 452 -24.63 -7.59 -8.24
N ILE A 453 -23.79 -6.90 -7.48
CA ILE A 453 -23.74 -5.43 -7.44
C ILE A 453 -22.89 -4.93 -8.61
N ASP A 454 -23.46 -4.00 -9.40
CA ASP A 454 -22.74 -3.29 -10.46
C ASP A 454 -21.83 -2.24 -9.83
N THR A 455 -20.57 -2.60 -9.64
CA THR A 455 -19.52 -1.70 -9.13
C THR A 455 -18.16 -2.07 -9.68
N HIS A 456 -17.32 -1.08 -9.89
CA HIS A 456 -15.94 -1.22 -10.26
C HIS A 456 -15.11 -0.15 -9.53
N PRO A 457 -14.08 -0.54 -8.78
CA PRO A 457 -13.54 -1.89 -8.50
C PRO A 457 -14.39 -2.70 -7.52
N SER A 458 -14.04 -3.96 -7.28
CA SER A 458 -14.69 -4.83 -6.29
C SER A 458 -14.58 -4.33 -4.85
N SER A 459 -13.54 -3.53 -4.55
CA SER A 459 -13.36 -2.80 -3.29
C SER A 459 -13.50 -1.29 -3.54
N ILE A 460 -14.10 -0.58 -2.59
CA ILE A 460 -14.32 0.87 -2.67
C ILE A 460 -13.84 1.57 -1.40
N GLY A 461 -13.42 2.84 -1.53
CA GLY A 461 -12.98 3.65 -0.39
C GLY A 461 -14.12 4.18 0.48
N GLY A 462 -15.35 4.22 -0.02
CA GLY A 462 -16.52 4.69 0.71
C GLY A 462 -17.79 4.52 -0.10
N PHE A 463 -18.92 4.65 0.58
CA PHE A 463 -20.24 4.80 -0.06
C PHE A 463 -21.20 5.60 0.82
N ALA A 464 -22.20 6.19 0.20
CA ALA A 464 -23.23 6.95 0.87
C ALA A 464 -24.63 6.37 0.58
N GLN A 465 -25.47 6.21 1.61
CA GLN A 465 -26.79 5.58 1.49
C GLN A 465 -27.83 6.21 2.43
N ASN A 466 -29.02 6.48 1.92
CA ASN A 466 -30.17 6.88 2.74
C ASN A 466 -30.81 5.66 3.40
N LEU A 467 -30.78 5.58 4.73
CA LEU A 467 -31.38 4.52 5.55
C LEU A 467 -32.68 4.98 6.26
N GLY A 468 -33.29 6.04 5.78
CA GLY A 468 -34.55 6.59 6.28
C GLY A 468 -34.37 7.50 7.50
N SER A 469 -33.92 6.99 8.63
CA SER A 469 -33.73 7.81 9.84
C SER A 469 -32.39 8.56 9.89
N TYR A 470 -31.41 8.13 9.13
CA TYR A 470 -30.12 8.78 8.97
C TYR A 470 -29.57 8.53 7.56
N TYR A 471 -28.67 9.40 7.13
CA TYR A 471 -27.89 9.18 5.92
C TYR A 471 -26.54 8.60 6.32
N LEU A 472 -26.26 7.38 5.88
CA LEU A 472 -25.01 6.68 6.17
C LEU A 472 -23.94 7.13 5.17
N ILE A 473 -22.75 7.37 5.68
CA ILE A 473 -21.48 7.41 4.95
C ILE A 473 -20.57 6.38 5.60
N ALA A 474 -20.30 5.28 4.93
CA ALA A 474 -19.31 4.30 5.35
C ALA A 474 -18.00 4.59 4.62
N LEU A 475 -16.90 4.64 5.38
CA LEU A 475 -15.58 4.99 4.87
C LEU A 475 -14.58 3.89 5.23
N GLU A 476 -13.82 3.43 4.24
CA GLU A 476 -12.72 2.50 4.46
C GLU A 476 -11.59 3.24 5.16
N GLY A 477 -11.29 2.87 6.41
CA GLY A 477 -10.44 3.65 7.30
C GLY A 477 -8.96 3.32 7.23
N TYR A 478 -8.55 2.21 6.61
CA TYR A 478 -7.13 1.87 6.50
C TYR A 478 -6.40 2.73 5.46
N THR A 479 -7.10 3.11 4.39
CA THR A 479 -6.55 3.92 3.30
C THR A 479 -7.37 5.18 3.05
N LEU A 480 -8.01 5.70 4.11
CA LEU A 480 -8.88 6.86 3.99
C LEU A 480 -8.13 8.06 3.42
N LEU A 481 -8.75 8.71 2.44
CA LEU A 481 -8.24 9.92 1.81
C LEU A 481 -9.28 11.04 1.89
N ASN A 482 -8.82 12.27 2.04
CA ASN A 482 -9.68 13.47 2.05
C ASN A 482 -10.66 13.48 0.88
N ARG A 483 -10.20 13.13 -0.32
CA ARG A 483 -11.02 13.09 -1.53
C ARG A 483 -12.22 12.16 -1.39
N THR A 484 -12.05 10.98 -0.76
CA THR A 484 -13.15 10.03 -0.54
C THR A 484 -14.20 10.63 0.40
N VAL A 485 -13.76 11.28 1.48
CA VAL A 485 -14.68 11.94 2.42
C VAL A 485 -15.51 13.01 1.73
N PHE A 486 -14.89 13.86 0.91
CA PHE A 486 -15.60 14.91 0.17
C PHE A 486 -16.55 14.36 -0.88
N HIS A 487 -16.16 13.29 -1.56
CA HIS A 487 -16.99 12.58 -2.52
C HIS A 487 -18.28 12.08 -1.87
N GLU A 488 -18.18 11.35 -0.77
CA GLU A 488 -19.33 10.77 -0.08
C GLU A 488 -20.23 11.82 0.58
N ILE A 489 -19.67 12.90 1.12
CA ILE A 489 -20.46 14.04 1.62
C ILE A 489 -21.26 14.67 0.48
N SER A 490 -20.72 14.74 -0.73
CA SER A 490 -21.41 15.30 -1.89
C SER A 490 -22.70 14.55 -2.23
N HIS A 491 -22.72 13.24 -2.06
CA HIS A 491 -23.97 12.45 -2.26
C HIS A 491 -25.05 12.85 -1.26
N VAL A 492 -24.69 13.20 -0.02
CA VAL A 492 -25.67 13.68 0.98
C VAL A 492 -26.17 15.08 0.63
N ILE A 493 -25.28 15.96 0.16
CA ILE A 493 -25.65 17.30 -0.35
C ILE A 493 -26.61 17.16 -1.52
N ASP A 494 -26.31 16.31 -2.49
CA ASP A 494 -27.15 16.06 -3.65
C ASP A 494 -28.55 15.55 -3.26
N ALA A 495 -28.63 14.63 -2.31
CA ALA A 495 -29.90 14.15 -1.79
C ALA A 495 -30.70 15.26 -1.10
N ARG A 496 -30.03 16.15 -0.36
CA ARG A 496 -30.67 17.30 0.30
C ARG A 496 -31.20 18.30 -0.74
N LEU A 497 -30.45 18.60 -1.80
CA LEU A 497 -30.88 19.49 -2.88
C LEU A 497 -32.10 18.90 -3.64
N LYS A 498 -32.07 17.61 -3.95
CA LYS A 498 -33.18 16.92 -4.59
C LYS A 498 -34.44 16.96 -3.73
N TRP A 499 -34.29 16.78 -2.42
CA TRP A 499 -35.43 16.89 -1.49
C TRP A 499 -35.98 18.33 -1.46
N ASP A 500 -35.12 19.33 -1.41
CA ASP A 500 -35.54 20.74 -1.45
C ASP A 500 -36.35 21.08 -2.70
N ALA A 501 -35.89 20.61 -3.87
CA ALA A 501 -36.60 20.77 -5.12
C ALA A 501 -37.97 20.05 -5.18
N ILE A 502 -38.20 19.04 -4.35
CA ILE A 502 -39.52 18.38 -4.24
C ILE A 502 -40.50 19.22 -3.41
N ILE A 503 -39.99 19.85 -2.33
CA ILE A 503 -40.88 20.54 -1.37
C ILE A 503 -41.00 22.03 -1.62
N ARG A 504 -40.11 22.63 -2.41
CA ARG A 504 -40.04 24.06 -2.68
C ARG A 504 -40.09 24.33 -4.20
N GLU A 505 -41.20 24.95 -4.66
CA GLU A 505 -41.43 25.23 -6.08
C GLU A 505 -40.41 26.20 -6.70
N ASP A 506 -39.81 27.07 -5.88
CA ASP A 506 -38.82 28.07 -6.29
C ASP A 506 -37.37 27.64 -6.05
N ALA A 507 -37.09 26.36 -5.72
CA ALA A 507 -35.77 25.85 -5.58
C ALA A 507 -34.94 26.03 -6.85
N LEU A 508 -33.71 26.53 -6.70
CA LEU A 508 -32.79 26.73 -7.82
C LEU A 508 -32.35 25.41 -8.46
N TYR A 509 -32.19 24.37 -7.65
CA TYR A 509 -31.77 23.06 -8.13
C TYR A 509 -32.87 22.35 -8.93
N SER A 510 -32.50 21.89 -10.12
CA SER A 510 -33.31 20.89 -10.85
C SER A 510 -32.40 19.93 -11.63
N GLU A 511 -32.79 18.66 -11.71
CA GLU A 511 -32.09 17.66 -12.51
C GLU A 511 -32.12 18.01 -14.00
N GLU A 512 -33.19 18.62 -14.49
CA GLU A 512 -33.30 19.07 -15.89
C GLU A 512 -32.26 20.14 -16.20
N THR A 513 -32.06 21.13 -15.31
CA THR A 513 -31.03 22.16 -15.47
C THR A 513 -29.66 21.54 -15.45
N TRP A 514 -29.38 20.60 -14.53
CA TRP A 514 -28.12 19.88 -14.49
C TRP A 514 -27.81 19.15 -15.80
N LEU A 515 -28.79 18.42 -16.35
CA LEU A 515 -28.64 17.72 -17.62
C LEU A 515 -28.46 18.68 -18.81
N ALA A 516 -29.03 19.87 -18.76
CA ALA A 516 -28.87 20.91 -19.80
C ALA A 516 -27.43 21.54 -19.77
N LEU A 517 -26.70 21.41 -18.69
CA LEU A 517 -25.29 21.85 -18.59
C LEU A 517 -24.31 20.87 -19.25
N GLN A 518 -24.77 19.71 -19.65
CA GLN A 518 -23.89 18.72 -20.28
C GLN A 518 -23.59 19.09 -21.74
N PRO A 519 -22.47 18.58 -22.33
CA PRO A 519 -22.18 18.85 -23.72
C PRO A 519 -23.24 18.24 -24.65
N GLU A 520 -23.44 18.88 -25.81
CA GLU A 520 -24.45 18.41 -26.78
C GLU A 520 -24.23 16.96 -27.19
N GLY A 521 -25.27 16.15 -27.10
CA GLY A 521 -25.27 14.73 -27.45
C GLY A 521 -24.78 13.80 -26.34
N PHE A 522 -24.31 14.31 -25.21
CA PHE A 522 -23.91 13.49 -24.08
C PHE A 522 -25.11 12.84 -23.38
N ARG A 523 -24.92 11.61 -22.89
CA ARG A 523 -25.80 10.91 -21.95
C ARG A 523 -24.97 10.09 -21.01
N TYR A 524 -25.32 10.05 -19.73
CA TYR A 524 -24.63 9.21 -18.75
C TYR A 524 -24.74 7.73 -19.12
N ALA A 525 -23.72 6.95 -18.74
CA ALA A 525 -23.64 5.52 -19.03
C ALA A 525 -24.72 4.69 -18.30
N GLU A 526 -25.18 5.16 -17.14
CA GLU A 526 -26.10 4.45 -16.24
C GLU A 526 -25.57 3.07 -15.78
N SER A 527 -24.24 2.92 -15.77
CA SER A 527 -23.51 1.75 -15.26
C SER A 527 -22.17 2.20 -14.67
N TYR A 528 -21.74 1.55 -13.58
CA TYR A 528 -20.42 1.78 -12.96
C TYR A 528 -19.31 0.99 -13.62
N THR A 529 -19.63 -0.12 -14.29
CA THR A 529 -18.67 -1.07 -14.86
C THR A 529 -18.59 -1.04 -16.38
N ASP A 530 -19.64 -0.55 -17.05
CA ASP A 530 -19.71 -0.54 -18.53
C ASP A 530 -19.89 0.89 -19.05
N ILE A 531 -18.76 1.61 -19.18
CA ILE A 531 -18.74 2.95 -19.79
C ILE A 531 -18.48 2.76 -21.29
N PRO A 532 -19.48 3.10 -22.15
CA PRO A 532 -19.29 3.00 -23.59
C PRO A 532 -18.10 3.82 -24.09
N ALA A 533 -17.25 3.23 -24.93
CA ALA A 533 -16.04 3.88 -25.45
C ALA A 533 -16.33 5.21 -26.17
N GLU A 534 -17.53 5.36 -26.76
CA GLU A 534 -17.99 6.60 -27.37
C GLU A 534 -18.18 7.74 -26.37
N LEU A 535 -18.31 7.47 -25.07
CA LEU A 535 -18.42 8.51 -24.03
C LEU A 535 -17.05 9.04 -23.61
N LEU A 536 -15.98 8.25 -23.75
CA LEU A 536 -14.64 8.65 -23.31
C LEU A 536 -14.12 9.88 -24.07
N HIS A 537 -14.58 10.14 -25.30
CA HIS A 537 -14.17 11.36 -26.02
C HIS A 537 -14.66 12.66 -25.33
N PHE A 538 -15.71 12.60 -24.50
CA PHE A 538 -16.17 13.76 -23.76
C PHE A 538 -15.19 14.17 -22.63
N MET A 539 -14.27 13.29 -22.22
CA MET A 539 -13.20 13.64 -21.27
C MET A 539 -12.31 14.77 -21.82
N GLU A 540 -12.05 14.79 -23.14
CA GLU A 540 -11.26 15.82 -23.79
C GLU A 540 -11.94 17.21 -23.78
N SER A 541 -13.25 17.22 -23.56
CA SER A 541 -14.10 18.44 -23.65
C SER A 541 -14.05 19.34 -22.41
N ARG A 542 -13.37 18.92 -21.33
CA ARG A 542 -13.31 19.61 -20.02
C ARG A 542 -14.68 19.83 -19.36
N TYR A 543 -15.59 18.92 -19.58
CA TYR A 543 -16.89 18.87 -18.88
C TYR A 543 -16.89 17.91 -17.71
N PHE A 544 -15.95 17.00 -17.64
CA PHE A 544 -15.88 15.93 -16.64
C PHE A 544 -14.48 15.85 -16.00
N ILE A 545 -14.41 15.54 -14.71
CA ILE A 545 -13.17 15.43 -13.95
C ILE A 545 -12.47 14.10 -14.23
N THR A 546 -13.25 13.00 -14.20
CA THR A 546 -12.77 11.63 -14.47
C THR A 546 -13.80 10.88 -15.31
N ASP A 547 -13.43 9.73 -15.85
CA ASP A 547 -14.34 8.81 -16.55
C ASP A 547 -15.47 8.33 -15.63
N TYR A 548 -15.22 8.17 -14.34
CA TYR A 548 -16.24 7.83 -13.35
C TYR A 548 -17.39 8.86 -13.31
N ALA A 549 -17.10 10.13 -13.59
CA ALA A 549 -18.13 11.18 -13.72
C ALA A 549 -19.07 10.97 -14.91
N LEU A 550 -18.73 10.08 -15.86
CA LEU A 550 -19.59 9.74 -17.00
C LEU A 550 -20.68 8.72 -16.64
N THR A 551 -20.59 8.09 -15.48
CA THR A 551 -21.48 6.98 -15.08
C THR A 551 -22.87 7.46 -14.69
N TYR A 552 -22.97 8.35 -13.74
CA TYR A 552 -24.24 8.90 -13.22
C TYR A 552 -24.15 10.41 -12.94
N PRO A 553 -25.26 11.14 -13.01
CA PRO A 553 -25.29 12.57 -12.62
C PRO A 553 -24.82 12.81 -11.18
N THR A 554 -25.06 11.87 -10.27
CA THR A 554 -24.63 11.94 -8.86
C THR A 554 -23.13 11.84 -8.73
N GLU A 555 -22.48 10.96 -9.51
CA GLU A 555 -21.05 10.80 -9.54
C GLU A 555 -20.35 12.02 -10.15
N ASP A 556 -20.93 12.59 -11.19
CA ASP A 556 -20.41 13.83 -11.79
C ASP A 556 -20.40 14.98 -10.78
N ARG A 557 -21.47 15.18 -10.00
CA ARG A 557 -21.52 16.17 -8.93
C ARG A 557 -20.54 15.85 -7.79
N ALA A 558 -20.41 14.58 -7.43
CA ALA A 558 -19.50 14.15 -6.38
C ALA A 558 -18.04 14.40 -6.77
N ARG A 559 -17.65 14.10 -8.02
CA ARG A 559 -16.30 14.36 -8.52
C ARG A 559 -15.98 15.86 -8.62
N LEU A 560 -16.95 16.70 -9.01
CA LEU A 560 -16.76 18.14 -9.00
C LEU A 560 -16.51 18.68 -7.60
N MET A 561 -17.29 18.25 -6.61
CA MET A 561 -17.10 18.68 -5.22
C MET A 561 -15.80 18.14 -4.63
N GLU A 562 -15.48 16.88 -4.88
CA GLU A 562 -14.21 16.26 -4.51
C GLU A 562 -13.01 17.11 -5.00
N SER A 563 -13.01 17.45 -6.29
CA SER A 563 -11.94 18.25 -6.89
C SER A 563 -11.89 19.68 -6.34
N ALA A 564 -13.05 20.31 -6.17
CA ALA A 564 -13.13 21.67 -5.64
C ALA A 564 -12.64 21.76 -4.18
N MET A 565 -13.04 20.81 -3.33
CA MET A 565 -12.62 20.75 -1.93
C MET A 565 -11.13 20.47 -1.75
N ASN A 566 -10.51 19.75 -2.69
CA ASN A 566 -9.06 19.55 -2.74
C ASN A 566 -8.30 20.69 -3.43
N ASN A 567 -9.00 21.73 -3.84
CA ASN A 567 -8.44 22.93 -4.51
C ASN A 567 -7.67 22.61 -5.81
N PHE A 568 -8.17 21.66 -6.61
CA PHE A 568 -7.59 21.32 -7.91
C PHE A 568 -8.03 22.34 -8.96
N THR A 569 -7.39 23.50 -8.94
CA THR A 569 -7.78 24.66 -9.78
C THR A 569 -7.71 24.40 -11.28
N TRP A 570 -6.85 23.47 -11.73
CA TRP A 570 -6.72 23.09 -13.14
C TRP A 570 -7.97 22.41 -13.72
N ASP A 571 -8.80 21.84 -12.87
CA ASP A 571 -10.07 21.22 -13.29
C ASP A 571 -11.14 22.28 -13.61
N PHE A 572 -10.98 23.52 -13.16
CA PHE A 572 -11.96 24.60 -13.22
C PHE A 572 -11.47 25.82 -13.99
N GLU A 573 -10.72 25.62 -15.06
CA GLU A 573 -10.26 26.72 -15.90
C GLU A 573 -11.41 27.58 -16.45
N SER A 574 -11.13 28.85 -16.69
CA SER A 574 -12.13 29.77 -17.22
C SER A 574 -12.70 29.29 -18.56
N GLY A 575 -14.02 29.18 -18.64
CA GLY A 575 -14.73 28.71 -19.82
C GLY A 575 -14.88 27.19 -19.92
N SER A 576 -14.39 26.40 -18.93
CA SER A 576 -14.64 24.95 -18.88
C SER A 576 -16.08 24.62 -18.49
N GLY A 577 -16.57 23.48 -18.95
CA GLY A 577 -17.87 22.96 -18.55
C GLY A 577 -17.91 22.60 -17.06
N THR A 578 -16.79 22.08 -16.51
CA THR A 578 -16.64 21.76 -15.08
C THR A 578 -16.82 23.00 -14.21
N ARG A 579 -16.23 24.15 -14.59
CA ARG A 579 -16.41 25.42 -13.88
C ARG A 579 -17.89 25.87 -13.89
N THR A 580 -18.55 25.77 -15.05
CA THR A 580 -19.95 26.17 -15.18
C THR A 580 -20.86 25.30 -14.32
N LYS A 581 -20.63 23.99 -14.31
CA LYS A 581 -21.35 23.03 -13.47
C LYS A 581 -21.12 23.26 -11.99
N LEU A 582 -19.86 23.49 -11.57
CA LEU A 582 -19.55 23.79 -10.16
C LEU A 582 -20.21 25.09 -9.70
N GLN A 583 -20.19 26.16 -10.54
CA GLN A 583 -20.88 27.41 -10.20
C GLN A 583 -22.37 27.19 -9.96
N TYR A 584 -23.05 26.48 -10.87
CA TYR A 584 -24.46 26.15 -10.69
C TYR A 584 -24.70 25.34 -9.42
N TYR A 585 -23.87 24.34 -9.15
CA TYR A 585 -24.01 23.48 -7.96
C TYR A 585 -23.78 24.27 -6.66
N ALA A 586 -22.78 25.17 -6.63
CA ALA A 586 -22.53 26.06 -5.51
C ALA A 586 -23.69 27.04 -5.26
N ASP A 587 -24.25 27.61 -6.33
CA ASP A 587 -25.44 28.49 -6.25
C ASP A 587 -26.66 27.72 -5.69
N CYS A 588 -26.86 26.47 -6.09
CA CYS A 588 -27.92 25.61 -5.55
C CYS A 588 -27.73 25.30 -4.06
N ILE A 589 -26.48 25.09 -3.63
CA ILE A 589 -26.17 24.89 -2.21
C ILE A 589 -26.53 26.16 -1.43
N ARG A 590 -26.11 27.34 -1.90
CA ARG A 590 -26.43 28.61 -1.23
C ARG A 590 -27.93 28.91 -1.21
N ASP A 591 -28.70 28.50 -2.21
CA ASP A 591 -30.15 28.65 -2.27
C ASP A 591 -30.89 27.71 -1.30
N CYS A 592 -30.36 26.51 -1.11
CA CYS A 592 -30.99 25.46 -0.28
C CYS A 592 -30.68 25.59 1.21
N PHE A 593 -29.49 26.13 1.58
CA PHE A 593 -29.00 26.17 2.96
C PHE A 593 -29.15 27.56 3.56
N ASP A 594 -29.34 27.63 4.87
CA ASP A 594 -29.19 28.88 5.62
C ASP A 594 -27.69 29.24 5.66
N THR A 595 -27.36 30.32 4.98
CA THR A 595 -25.97 30.80 4.84
C THR A 595 -25.61 31.91 5.83
N GLU A 596 -26.47 32.18 6.81
CA GLU A 596 -26.13 33.15 7.85
C GLU A 596 -24.87 32.69 8.63
N GLY A 597 -23.90 33.57 8.69
CA GLY A 597 -22.60 33.28 9.31
C GLY A 597 -21.59 32.52 8.45
N TRP A 598 -21.95 32.11 7.23
CA TRP A 598 -20.97 31.55 6.31
C TRP A 598 -19.96 32.59 5.83
N PRO A 599 -18.73 32.18 5.50
CA PRO A 599 -17.79 33.09 4.86
C PRO A 599 -18.32 33.55 3.49
N GLU A 600 -17.86 34.70 3.01
CA GLU A 600 -18.22 35.23 1.68
C GLU A 600 -17.92 34.23 0.57
N THR A 601 -16.81 33.52 0.70
CA THR A 601 -16.42 32.39 -0.16
C THR A 601 -16.19 31.17 0.70
N VAL A 602 -16.85 30.09 0.41
CA VAL A 602 -16.63 28.79 1.07
C VAL A 602 -15.59 27.96 0.31
N CYS A 603 -15.08 26.92 0.92
CA CYS A 603 -13.93 26.17 0.42
C CYS A 603 -14.08 25.70 -1.03
N TRP A 604 -15.23 25.12 -1.39
CA TRP A 604 -15.49 24.66 -2.77
C TRP A 604 -15.69 25.78 -3.80
N GLU A 605 -15.80 27.03 -3.39
CA GLU A 605 -15.91 28.19 -4.28
C GLU A 605 -14.55 28.84 -4.56
N GLU A 606 -13.50 28.52 -3.80
CA GLU A 606 -12.16 29.10 -3.96
C GLU A 606 -11.60 28.86 -5.37
N VAL A 607 -11.86 27.70 -5.97
CA VAL A 607 -11.44 27.35 -7.34
C VAL A 607 -12.22 28.12 -8.42
N LEU A 608 -13.27 28.85 -8.05
CA LEU A 608 -14.07 29.70 -8.94
C LEU A 608 -13.59 31.16 -8.99
N LYS A 609 -12.61 31.54 -8.18
CA LYS A 609 -11.97 32.85 -8.24
C LYS A 609 -10.97 32.91 -9.39
#